data_2348f41af5896f5f5f2be3823cfdd0d7
#
_entry.id   2348f41af5896f5f5f2be3823cfdd0d7
#
_cell.length_a   1.000
_cell.length_b   1.000
_cell.length_c   1.000
_cell.angle_alpha   90.00
_cell.angle_beta   90.00
_cell.angle_gamma   90.00
#
_symmetry.space_group_name_H-M   'P 1'
#
loop_
_entity.id
_entity.type
_entity.pdbx_description
1 polymer ?
#
loop_
_entity_poly.entity_id
_entity_poly.type
_entity_poly.pdbx_seq_one_letter_code
_entity_poly.pdbx_strand_id
1 'polypeptide(L)'
;MRIKVNEEYIEVFERVSCFQLRDVVKSEAEIIILNGFPIKEDKLLKNGDCISFIKKGEIPNKGDLESLLVARHTPMVYEKVKKASIGIAGAGGLGSNVALSLARIGVNNIKIVDFDIVEPSNLNRQQYYIKDIGEYKVNAIKRNLRQVNPFINVTAIIDRLNKDNIKENFADVDIIIEAFDNPECKAEISNVVLTEMKDKVLIASSGMAGYYPSNDIITRKINNRFYICGDGVNEGKEGSGLMAPRVAICANHMANCALRIILGEEGR
;
A
#
# COMPACT_ATOMS: atom_id res chain seq x y z
N MET A 1 -31.38 -19.08 -11.44
CA MET A 1 -30.30 -19.55 -10.54
C MET A 1 -29.45 -18.37 -10.09
N ARG A 2 -28.92 -18.42 -8.87
CA ARG A 2 -28.06 -17.38 -8.32
C ARG A 2 -26.61 -17.74 -8.50
N ILE A 3 -25.83 -16.84 -9.10
CA ILE A 3 -24.40 -17.02 -9.36
C ILE A 3 -23.64 -15.75 -8.94
N LYS A 4 -22.32 -15.85 -8.84
CA LYS A 4 -21.44 -14.70 -8.53
C LYS A 4 -20.70 -14.29 -9.79
N VAL A 5 -20.89 -13.06 -10.26
CA VAL A 5 -20.25 -12.49 -11.46
C VAL A 5 -19.41 -11.30 -11.07
N ASN A 6 -18.09 -11.34 -11.35
CA ASN A 6 -17.15 -10.26 -10.99
C ASN A 6 -17.31 -9.79 -9.53
N GLU A 7 -17.44 -10.74 -8.60
CA GLU A 7 -17.65 -10.53 -7.15
C GLU A 7 -19.07 -10.09 -6.73
N GLU A 8 -20.01 -9.87 -7.65
CA GLU A 8 -21.41 -9.52 -7.35
C GLU A 8 -22.35 -10.71 -7.58
N TYR A 9 -23.34 -10.86 -6.68
CA TYR A 9 -24.37 -11.87 -6.87
C TYR A 9 -25.47 -11.38 -7.78
N ILE A 10 -25.75 -12.16 -8.84
CA ILE A 10 -26.84 -11.91 -9.78
C ILE A 10 -27.75 -13.13 -9.92
N GLU A 11 -28.97 -12.90 -10.34
CA GLU A 11 -29.87 -13.96 -10.77
C GLU A 11 -29.88 -14.08 -12.28
N VAL A 12 -29.71 -15.28 -12.76
CA VAL A 12 -29.73 -15.60 -14.22
C VAL A 12 -30.70 -16.74 -14.49
N PHE A 13 -31.17 -16.84 -15.73
CA PHE A 13 -32.01 -17.95 -16.16
C PHE A 13 -31.26 -19.29 -16.06
N GLU A 14 -31.98 -20.38 -15.93
CA GLU A 14 -31.42 -21.72 -16.03
C GLU A 14 -30.89 -21.99 -17.44
N ARG A 15 -29.83 -22.82 -17.53
CA ARG A 15 -29.16 -23.21 -18.79
C ARG A 15 -28.43 -22.08 -19.53
N VAL A 16 -28.10 -20.98 -18.88
CA VAL A 16 -27.19 -19.98 -19.47
C VAL A 16 -25.77 -20.53 -19.47
N SER A 17 -25.06 -20.35 -20.60
CA SER A 17 -23.65 -20.73 -20.71
C SER A 17 -22.71 -19.57 -20.33
N CYS A 18 -21.44 -19.90 -20.06
CA CYS A 18 -20.41 -18.91 -19.74
C CYS A 18 -20.23 -17.88 -20.86
N PHE A 19 -20.28 -18.32 -22.12
CA PHE A 19 -20.10 -17.42 -23.28
C PHE A 19 -21.34 -16.56 -23.50
N GLN A 20 -22.53 -17.10 -23.36
CA GLN A 20 -23.78 -16.31 -23.43
C GLN A 20 -23.78 -15.22 -22.33
N LEU A 21 -23.38 -15.57 -21.11
CA LEU A 21 -23.32 -14.59 -20.04
C LEU A 21 -22.24 -13.53 -20.30
N ARG A 22 -21.05 -13.94 -20.81
CA ARG A 22 -20.00 -13.00 -21.22
C ARG A 22 -20.55 -11.96 -22.21
N ASP A 23 -21.24 -12.41 -23.24
CA ASP A 23 -21.70 -11.54 -24.33
C ASP A 23 -22.72 -10.50 -23.85
N VAL A 24 -23.42 -10.79 -22.75
CA VAL A 24 -24.35 -9.85 -22.10
C VAL A 24 -23.65 -8.93 -21.11
N VAL A 25 -22.75 -9.48 -20.28
CA VAL A 25 -22.13 -8.75 -19.16
C VAL A 25 -20.89 -8.00 -19.61
N LYS A 26 -20.06 -8.63 -20.46
CA LYS A 26 -18.77 -8.10 -20.89
C LYS A 26 -18.29 -8.79 -22.18
N SER A 27 -18.90 -8.43 -23.31
CA SER A 27 -18.64 -9.06 -24.62
C SER A 27 -17.18 -9.01 -25.06
N GLU A 28 -16.44 -8.01 -24.60
CA GLU A 28 -15.01 -7.82 -24.92
C GLU A 28 -14.05 -8.61 -24.01
N ALA A 29 -14.56 -9.42 -23.07
CA ALA A 29 -13.71 -10.18 -22.19
C ALA A 29 -12.94 -11.28 -22.96
N GLU A 30 -11.64 -11.28 -22.82
CA GLU A 30 -10.72 -12.22 -23.47
C GLU A 30 -10.45 -13.46 -22.60
N ILE A 31 -10.65 -13.34 -21.28
CA ILE A 31 -10.41 -14.42 -20.32
C ILE A 31 -11.66 -14.61 -19.47
N ILE A 32 -12.07 -15.86 -19.36
CA ILE A 32 -13.20 -16.27 -18.51
C ILE A 32 -12.65 -17.22 -17.45
N ILE A 33 -12.90 -16.90 -16.19
CA ILE A 33 -12.54 -17.72 -15.04
C ILE A 33 -13.82 -18.26 -14.42
N LEU A 34 -13.98 -19.58 -14.41
CA LEU A 34 -15.10 -20.26 -13.77
C LEU A 34 -14.59 -21.02 -12.53
N ASN A 35 -15.13 -20.70 -11.36
CA ASN A 35 -14.79 -21.33 -10.09
C ASN A 35 -13.26 -21.37 -9.82
N GLY A 36 -12.57 -20.27 -10.17
CA GLY A 36 -11.13 -20.10 -9.99
C GLY A 36 -10.25 -20.66 -11.13
N PHE A 37 -10.83 -21.29 -12.15
CA PHE A 37 -10.09 -21.87 -13.26
C PHE A 37 -10.41 -21.19 -14.60
N PRO A 38 -9.40 -20.85 -15.42
CA PRO A 38 -9.63 -20.32 -16.75
C PRO A 38 -10.24 -21.39 -17.65
N ILE A 39 -11.26 -21.01 -18.42
CA ILE A 39 -11.90 -21.88 -19.39
C ILE A 39 -11.65 -21.39 -20.82
N LYS A 40 -11.49 -22.33 -21.76
CA LYS A 40 -11.37 -22.06 -23.20
C LYS A 40 -12.59 -22.53 -24.00
N GLU A 41 -13.37 -23.39 -23.40
CA GLU A 41 -14.59 -23.98 -24.01
C GLU A 41 -15.81 -23.47 -23.26
N ASP A 42 -16.92 -23.33 -23.96
CA ASP A 42 -18.17 -22.88 -23.35
C ASP A 42 -18.72 -23.97 -22.39
N LYS A 43 -19.21 -23.54 -21.22
CA LYS A 43 -19.77 -24.42 -20.20
C LYS A 43 -21.10 -23.85 -19.69
N LEU A 44 -22.04 -24.74 -19.40
CA LEU A 44 -23.27 -24.36 -18.73
C LEU A 44 -22.99 -23.98 -17.26
N LEU A 45 -23.53 -22.86 -16.84
CA LEU A 45 -23.47 -22.39 -15.46
C LEU A 45 -24.41 -23.19 -14.55
N LYS A 46 -24.01 -23.33 -13.30
CA LYS A 46 -24.77 -23.97 -12.25
C LYS A 46 -25.06 -22.98 -11.13
N ASN A 47 -26.10 -23.25 -10.35
CA ASN A 47 -26.40 -22.44 -9.16
C ASN A 47 -25.22 -22.45 -8.18
N GLY A 48 -24.80 -21.27 -7.74
CA GLY A 48 -23.64 -21.08 -6.87
C GLY A 48 -22.32 -20.91 -7.58
N ASP A 49 -22.24 -21.03 -8.92
CA ASP A 49 -21.00 -20.80 -9.66
C ASP A 49 -20.47 -19.36 -9.45
N CYS A 50 -19.13 -19.26 -9.47
CA CYS A 50 -18.41 -17.98 -9.46
C CYS A 50 -17.72 -17.80 -10.81
N ILE A 51 -18.06 -16.74 -11.54
CA ILE A 51 -17.49 -16.46 -12.86
C ILE A 51 -16.92 -15.05 -12.91
N SER A 52 -15.75 -14.90 -13.52
CA SER A 52 -15.11 -13.60 -13.74
C SER A 52 -14.76 -13.42 -15.21
N PHE A 53 -15.08 -12.24 -15.73
CA PHE A 53 -14.79 -11.81 -17.09
C PHE A 53 -13.69 -10.76 -17.09
N ILE A 54 -12.57 -11.03 -17.78
CA ILE A 54 -11.38 -10.18 -17.76
C ILE A 54 -11.06 -9.75 -19.20
N LYS A 55 -10.92 -8.44 -19.39
CA LYS A 55 -10.31 -7.83 -20.58
C LYS A 55 -8.87 -7.44 -20.21
N LYS A 56 -7.89 -7.85 -21.00
CA LYS A 56 -6.48 -7.54 -20.73
C LYS A 56 -6.21 -6.05 -20.80
N GLY A 57 -5.50 -5.53 -19.80
CA GLY A 57 -5.12 -4.12 -19.76
C GLY A 57 -6.25 -3.14 -19.47
N GLU A 58 -7.47 -3.62 -19.25
CA GLU A 58 -8.58 -2.77 -18.83
C GLU A 58 -8.39 -2.30 -17.40
N ILE A 59 -8.59 -1.01 -17.19
CA ILE A 59 -8.66 -0.45 -15.82
C ILE A 59 -10.09 -0.72 -15.33
N PRO A 60 -10.28 -1.51 -14.25
CA PRO A 60 -11.61 -1.73 -13.68
C PRO A 60 -12.20 -0.38 -13.25
N ASN A 61 -13.51 -0.24 -13.31
CA ASN A 61 -14.13 0.94 -12.74
C ASN A 61 -13.96 0.96 -11.21
N LYS A 62 -14.23 2.12 -10.58
CA LYS A 62 -13.99 2.29 -9.14
C LYS A 62 -14.80 1.31 -8.30
N GLY A 63 -16.07 1.09 -8.65
CA GLY A 63 -16.95 0.17 -7.94
C GLY A 63 -16.46 -1.27 -8.00
N ASP A 64 -16.05 -1.73 -9.17
CA ASP A 64 -15.51 -3.08 -9.37
C ASP A 64 -14.24 -3.30 -8.53
N LEU A 65 -13.30 -2.31 -8.54
CA LEU A 65 -12.08 -2.44 -7.75
C LEU A 65 -12.39 -2.43 -6.24
N GLU A 66 -13.32 -1.60 -5.80
CA GLU A 66 -13.76 -1.58 -4.40
C GLU A 66 -14.41 -2.91 -3.99
N SER A 67 -15.27 -3.48 -4.83
CA SER A 67 -15.89 -4.79 -4.60
C SER A 67 -14.85 -5.90 -4.49
N LEU A 68 -13.81 -5.88 -5.32
CA LEU A 68 -12.68 -6.83 -5.25
C LEU A 68 -11.89 -6.69 -3.94
N LEU A 69 -11.64 -5.46 -3.48
CA LEU A 69 -10.97 -5.21 -2.20
C LEU A 69 -11.83 -5.66 -1.02
N VAL A 70 -13.13 -5.34 -1.04
CA VAL A 70 -14.09 -5.79 -0.03
C VAL A 70 -14.15 -7.32 0.07
N ALA A 71 -14.15 -8.01 -1.07
CA ALA A 71 -14.16 -9.48 -1.11
C ALA A 71 -12.93 -10.11 -0.44
N ARG A 72 -11.79 -9.41 -0.43
CA ARG A 72 -10.53 -9.88 0.19
C ARG A 72 -10.35 -9.42 1.63
N HIS A 73 -10.79 -8.20 1.96
CA HIS A 73 -10.56 -7.57 3.25
C HIS A 73 -11.73 -7.67 4.21
N THR A 74 -12.90 -8.09 3.76
CA THR A 74 -14.22 -7.94 4.40
C THR A 74 -14.73 -6.48 4.41
N PRO A 75 -16.06 -6.26 4.36
CA PRO A 75 -16.63 -4.91 4.22
C PRO A 75 -16.20 -3.94 5.30
N MET A 76 -16.26 -4.36 6.58
CA MET A 76 -15.92 -3.50 7.72
C MET A 76 -14.45 -3.06 7.75
N VAL A 77 -13.54 -3.93 7.32
CA VAL A 77 -12.10 -3.62 7.22
C VAL A 77 -11.86 -2.60 6.12
N TYR A 78 -12.43 -2.84 4.94
CA TYR A 78 -12.24 -1.94 3.80
C TYR A 78 -12.74 -0.53 4.08
N GLU A 79 -13.92 -0.37 4.68
CA GLU A 79 -14.47 0.94 5.02
C GLU A 79 -13.59 1.76 5.98
N LYS A 80 -12.91 1.11 6.93
CA LYS A 80 -11.96 1.78 7.81
C LYS A 80 -10.69 2.19 7.06
N VAL A 81 -10.13 1.27 6.25
CA VAL A 81 -8.91 1.51 5.48
C VAL A 81 -9.11 2.64 4.46
N LYS A 82 -10.25 2.67 3.77
CA LYS A 82 -10.61 3.69 2.80
C LYS A 82 -10.67 5.10 3.39
N LYS A 83 -11.07 5.23 4.66
CA LYS A 83 -11.18 6.54 5.35
C LYS A 83 -9.85 7.06 5.89
N ALA A 84 -8.86 6.20 6.03
CA ALA A 84 -7.58 6.56 6.63
C ALA A 84 -6.80 7.57 5.77
N SER A 85 -6.09 8.47 6.45
CA SER A 85 -5.17 9.43 5.86
C SER A 85 -3.77 9.24 6.44
N ILE A 86 -2.80 8.95 5.59
CA ILE A 86 -1.44 8.61 6.01
C ILE A 86 -0.43 9.53 5.36
N GLY A 87 0.43 10.14 6.18
CA GLY A 87 1.59 10.90 5.76
C GLY A 87 2.86 10.05 5.81
N ILE A 88 3.68 10.14 4.78
CA ILE A 88 4.96 9.43 4.68
C ILE A 88 6.07 10.46 4.52
N ALA A 89 6.95 10.54 5.48
CA ALA A 89 8.12 11.41 5.49
C ALA A 89 9.33 10.65 4.94
N GLY A 90 9.67 10.94 3.68
CA GLY A 90 10.70 10.23 2.91
C GLY A 90 10.12 9.19 1.95
N ALA A 91 10.61 9.18 0.72
CA ALA A 91 10.22 8.25 -0.35
C ALA A 91 11.37 7.29 -0.74
N GLY A 92 12.25 7.01 0.20
CA GLY A 92 13.37 6.08 0.04
C GLY A 92 12.96 4.61 0.13
N GLY A 93 13.88 3.76 0.62
CA GLY A 93 13.67 2.31 0.74
C GLY A 93 12.45 1.93 1.54
N LEU A 94 12.26 2.53 2.72
CA LEU A 94 11.08 2.28 3.56
C LEU A 94 9.84 2.94 2.98
N GLY A 95 9.88 4.25 2.76
CA GLY A 95 8.69 5.03 2.38
C GLY A 95 8.05 4.55 1.07
N SER A 96 8.83 4.25 0.04
CA SER A 96 8.30 3.74 -1.23
C SER A 96 7.63 2.36 -1.10
N ASN A 97 8.20 1.46 -0.30
CA ASN A 97 7.61 0.14 -0.01
C ASN A 97 6.33 0.25 0.84
N VAL A 98 6.33 1.10 1.87
CA VAL A 98 5.15 1.39 2.69
C VAL A 98 4.02 1.95 1.83
N ALA A 99 4.32 2.98 1.02
CA ALA A 99 3.34 3.61 0.14
C ALA A 99 2.67 2.58 -0.79
N LEU A 100 3.48 1.69 -1.40
CA LEU A 100 2.96 0.64 -2.26
C LEU A 100 2.06 -0.34 -1.51
N SER A 101 2.45 -0.78 -0.32
CA SER A 101 1.66 -1.71 0.51
C SER A 101 0.33 -1.09 0.93
N LEU A 102 0.32 0.19 1.34
CA LEU A 102 -0.89 0.92 1.72
C LEU A 102 -1.83 1.16 0.53
N ALA A 103 -1.29 1.49 -0.64
CA ALA A 103 -2.07 1.63 -1.87
C ALA A 103 -2.77 0.32 -2.28
N ARG A 104 -2.08 -0.83 -2.14
CA ARG A 104 -2.62 -2.16 -2.44
C ARG A 104 -3.78 -2.56 -1.55
N ILE A 105 -3.77 -2.16 -0.29
CA ILE A 105 -4.89 -2.43 0.64
C ILE A 105 -6.01 -1.38 0.56
N GLY A 106 -5.86 -0.35 -0.29
CA GLY A 106 -6.91 0.63 -0.56
C GLY A 106 -6.96 1.81 0.41
N VAL A 107 -5.85 2.16 1.08
CA VAL A 107 -5.75 3.45 1.80
C VAL A 107 -5.96 4.57 0.80
N ASN A 108 -6.99 5.37 1.03
CA ASN A 108 -7.44 6.32 0.01
C ASN A 108 -6.63 7.61 -0.03
N ASN A 109 -6.12 8.08 1.11
CA ASN A 109 -5.36 9.32 1.17
C ASN A 109 -3.93 9.04 1.63
N ILE A 110 -2.98 9.19 0.73
CA ILE A 110 -1.54 9.02 0.98
C ILE A 110 -0.84 10.32 0.61
N LYS A 111 -0.20 10.95 1.58
CA LYS A 111 0.65 12.13 1.39
C LYS A 111 2.10 11.71 1.52
N ILE A 112 2.95 12.07 0.56
CA ILE A 112 4.37 11.70 0.56
C ILE A 112 5.19 12.98 0.36
N VAL A 113 6.15 13.18 1.25
CA VAL A 113 7.06 14.34 1.22
C VAL A 113 8.50 13.85 1.11
N ASP A 114 9.19 14.27 0.06
CA ASP A 114 10.60 13.98 -0.21
C ASP A 114 11.13 14.98 -1.24
N PHE A 115 12.39 15.37 -1.15
CA PHE A 115 13.01 16.34 -2.07
C PHE A 115 13.98 15.72 -3.05
N ASP A 116 14.30 14.43 -2.91
CA ASP A 116 15.29 13.74 -3.73
C ASP A 116 14.76 13.35 -5.11
N ILE A 117 15.70 13.10 -6.01
CA ILE A 117 15.47 12.45 -7.30
C ILE A 117 15.78 10.95 -7.21
N VAL A 118 15.25 10.19 -8.16
CA VAL A 118 15.54 8.76 -8.31
C VAL A 118 16.92 8.60 -8.95
N GLU A 119 17.81 7.89 -8.26
CA GLU A 119 19.16 7.54 -8.73
C GLU A 119 19.25 6.04 -9.07
N PRO A 120 20.19 5.63 -9.94
CA PRO A 120 20.40 4.21 -10.26
C PRO A 120 20.64 3.33 -9.02
N SER A 121 21.34 3.85 -8.01
CA SER A 121 21.61 3.17 -6.74
C SER A 121 20.36 2.89 -5.90
N ASN A 122 19.25 3.57 -6.18
CA ASN A 122 17.99 3.40 -5.46
C ASN A 122 17.23 2.14 -5.90
N LEU A 123 17.45 1.69 -7.15
CA LEU A 123 16.73 0.56 -7.75
C LEU A 123 16.95 -0.78 -7.02
N ASN A 124 17.98 -0.88 -6.19
CA ASN A 124 18.28 -2.10 -5.44
C ASN A 124 17.29 -2.37 -4.30
N ARG A 125 16.48 -1.35 -3.85
CA ARG A 125 15.59 -1.50 -2.70
C ARG A 125 14.38 -0.59 -2.65
N GLN A 126 14.28 0.40 -3.56
CA GLN A 126 13.18 1.35 -3.64
C GLN A 126 12.20 0.95 -4.75
N GLN A 127 10.95 1.36 -4.67
CA GLN A 127 9.89 1.00 -5.61
C GLN A 127 9.90 1.90 -6.86
N TYR A 128 11.08 2.00 -7.48
CA TYR A 128 11.30 2.73 -8.72
C TYR A 128 11.83 1.80 -9.81
N TYR A 129 11.70 2.25 -11.04
CA TYR A 129 12.10 1.53 -12.25
C TYR A 129 13.10 2.35 -13.04
N ILE A 130 13.80 1.73 -14.00
CA ILE A 130 14.79 2.40 -14.86
C ILE A 130 14.24 3.68 -15.50
N LYS A 131 12.96 3.65 -15.91
CA LYS A 131 12.28 4.81 -16.50
C LYS A 131 12.07 6.00 -15.55
N ASP A 132 12.23 5.77 -14.26
CA ASP A 132 12.01 6.79 -13.22
C ASP A 132 13.29 7.54 -12.85
N ILE A 133 14.47 7.08 -13.33
CA ILE A 133 15.78 7.70 -13.03
C ILE A 133 15.78 9.17 -13.48
N GLY A 134 16.18 10.05 -12.56
CA GLY A 134 16.26 11.49 -12.77
C GLY A 134 14.96 12.25 -12.46
N GLU A 135 13.85 11.57 -12.16
CA GLU A 135 12.61 12.20 -11.74
C GLU A 135 12.57 12.37 -10.21
N TYR A 136 11.86 13.37 -9.70
CA TYR A 136 11.61 13.48 -8.25
C TYR A 136 10.91 12.23 -7.71
N LYS A 137 11.43 11.68 -6.60
CA LYS A 137 10.93 10.45 -5.99
C LYS A 137 9.42 10.50 -5.75
N VAL A 138 8.91 11.61 -5.23
CA VAL A 138 7.47 11.76 -4.94
C VAL A 138 6.59 11.72 -6.20
N ASN A 139 7.07 12.21 -7.33
CA ASN A 139 6.34 12.17 -8.60
C ASN A 139 6.35 10.76 -9.19
N ALA A 140 7.52 10.12 -9.19
CA ALA A 140 7.68 8.75 -9.65
C ALA A 140 6.81 7.78 -8.84
N ILE A 141 6.86 7.84 -7.51
CA ILE A 141 6.04 6.97 -6.66
C ILE A 141 4.54 7.23 -6.83
N LYS A 142 4.11 8.50 -6.92
CA LYS A 142 2.71 8.85 -7.21
C LYS A 142 2.20 8.19 -8.49
N ARG A 143 2.98 8.22 -9.56
CA ARG A 143 2.66 7.54 -10.83
C ARG A 143 2.60 6.03 -10.65
N ASN A 144 3.56 5.44 -9.95
CA ASN A 144 3.64 3.99 -9.74
C ASN A 144 2.48 3.48 -8.87
N LEU A 145 2.07 4.22 -7.82
CA LEU A 145 0.90 3.91 -7.01
C LEU A 145 -0.40 3.91 -7.81
N ARG A 146 -0.55 4.84 -8.75
CA ARG A 146 -1.73 4.90 -9.64
C ARG A 146 -1.85 3.70 -10.58
N GLN A 147 -0.75 3.02 -10.88
CA GLN A 147 -0.79 1.77 -11.66
C GLN A 147 -1.31 0.58 -10.83
N VAL A 148 -1.26 0.69 -9.50
CA VAL A 148 -1.78 -0.32 -8.58
C VAL A 148 -3.23 -0.02 -8.19
N ASN A 149 -3.51 1.24 -7.88
CA ASN A 149 -4.84 1.70 -7.55
C ASN A 149 -5.04 3.13 -8.09
N PRO A 150 -5.70 3.28 -9.25
CA PRO A 150 -5.86 4.58 -9.90
C PRO A 150 -6.81 5.53 -9.16
N PHE A 151 -7.57 5.05 -8.19
CA PHE A 151 -8.63 5.80 -7.51
C PHE A 151 -8.24 6.38 -6.16
N ILE A 152 -7.03 6.08 -5.67
CA ILE A 152 -6.51 6.68 -4.43
C ILE A 152 -6.02 8.11 -4.69
N ASN A 153 -6.13 8.93 -3.67
CA ASN A 153 -5.63 10.29 -3.66
C ASN A 153 -4.18 10.30 -3.14
N VAL A 154 -3.23 10.54 -4.03
CA VAL A 154 -1.81 10.66 -3.67
C VAL A 154 -1.37 12.11 -3.81
N THR A 155 -1.05 12.74 -2.67
CA THR A 155 -0.43 14.07 -2.60
C THR A 155 1.08 13.91 -2.53
N ALA A 156 1.77 14.35 -3.58
CA ALA A 156 3.22 14.34 -3.71
C ALA A 156 3.76 15.75 -3.46
N ILE A 157 4.64 15.92 -2.47
CA ILE A 157 5.21 17.21 -2.10
C ILE A 157 6.73 17.12 -2.22
N ILE A 158 7.30 17.98 -3.05
CA ILE A 158 8.75 18.14 -3.19
C ILE A 158 9.18 19.16 -2.15
N ASP A 159 9.59 18.67 -0.99
CA ASP A 159 10.02 19.55 0.11
C ASP A 159 11.04 18.82 1.00
N ARG A 160 11.97 19.58 1.57
CA ARG A 160 12.87 19.10 2.61
C ARG A 160 12.26 19.37 3.98
N LEU A 161 11.82 18.30 4.63
CA LEU A 161 11.20 18.39 5.94
C LEU A 161 12.20 18.86 7.01
N ASN A 162 11.71 19.77 7.85
CA ASN A 162 12.39 20.31 9.02
C ASN A 162 11.35 20.68 10.08
N LYS A 163 11.79 21.09 11.27
CA LYS A 163 10.92 21.43 12.41
C LYS A 163 9.85 22.49 12.09
N ASP A 164 10.11 23.39 11.14
CA ASP A 164 9.24 24.53 10.85
C ASP A 164 8.08 24.14 9.90
N ASN A 165 8.28 23.12 9.04
CA ASN A 165 7.30 22.72 8.02
C ASN A 165 6.63 21.35 8.25
N ILE A 166 7.10 20.51 9.19
CA ILE A 166 6.52 19.19 9.48
C ILE A 166 5.03 19.31 9.85
N LYS A 167 4.66 20.28 10.69
CA LYS A 167 3.27 20.47 11.14
C LYS A 167 2.34 20.82 9.98
N GLU A 168 2.76 21.73 9.12
CA GLU A 168 1.98 22.14 7.95
C GLU A 168 1.83 20.99 6.97
N ASN A 169 2.93 20.29 6.67
CA ASN A 169 2.92 19.17 5.74
C ASN A 169 2.01 18.02 6.19
N PHE A 170 1.87 17.76 7.49
CA PHE A 170 1.14 16.61 8.02
C PHE A 170 -0.08 16.95 8.87
N ALA A 171 -0.60 18.19 8.79
CA ALA A 171 -1.77 18.62 9.56
C ALA A 171 -3.03 17.76 9.29
N ASP A 172 -3.22 17.32 8.04
CA ASP A 172 -4.41 16.67 7.52
C ASP A 172 -4.34 15.13 7.45
N VAL A 173 -3.33 14.52 8.09
CA VAL A 173 -3.19 13.06 8.16
C VAL A 173 -3.39 12.55 9.59
N ASP A 174 -3.78 11.27 9.73
CA ASP A 174 -4.01 10.63 11.03
C ASP A 174 -2.75 9.93 11.55
N ILE A 175 -2.00 9.32 10.64
CA ILE A 175 -0.79 8.54 10.93
C ILE A 175 0.37 9.11 10.14
N ILE A 176 1.50 9.32 10.80
CA ILE A 176 2.75 9.76 10.17
C ILE A 176 3.74 8.60 10.21
N ILE A 177 4.31 8.28 9.06
CA ILE A 177 5.35 7.27 8.89
C ILE A 177 6.67 7.96 8.62
N GLU A 178 7.60 7.84 9.55
CA GLU A 178 8.96 8.32 9.43
C GLU A 178 9.79 7.28 8.66
N ALA A 179 10.33 7.66 7.50
CA ALA A 179 11.09 6.79 6.60
C ALA A 179 12.43 7.40 6.14
N PHE A 180 13.05 8.20 6.99
CA PHE A 180 14.36 8.79 6.74
C PHE A 180 15.49 7.80 7.00
N ASP A 181 16.65 8.06 6.43
CA ASP A 181 17.91 7.37 6.68
C ASP A 181 18.84 8.17 7.61
N ASN A 182 18.62 9.49 7.73
CA ASN A 182 19.40 10.38 8.57
C ASN A 182 18.88 10.41 10.00
N PRO A 183 19.73 10.11 11.02
CA PRO A 183 19.30 10.09 12.43
C PRO A 183 18.81 11.44 12.98
N GLU A 184 19.37 12.55 12.48
CA GLU A 184 18.96 13.90 12.93
C GLU A 184 17.54 14.21 12.45
N CYS A 185 17.24 13.93 11.17
CA CYS A 185 15.90 14.09 10.61
C CYS A 185 14.88 13.18 11.32
N LYS A 186 15.26 11.94 11.67
CA LYS A 186 14.42 11.04 12.48
C LYS A 186 14.10 11.61 13.86
N ALA A 187 15.09 12.16 14.55
CA ALA A 187 14.92 12.78 15.85
C ALA A 187 14.04 14.03 15.76
N GLU A 188 14.25 14.84 14.75
CA GLU A 188 13.51 16.11 14.54
C GLU A 188 12.02 15.85 14.30
N ILE A 189 11.65 14.99 13.35
CA ILE A 189 10.24 14.68 13.10
C ILE A 189 9.60 14.00 14.31
N SER A 190 10.31 13.09 14.97
CA SER A 190 9.82 12.43 16.17
C SER A 190 9.52 13.43 17.29
N ASN A 191 10.42 14.38 17.50
CA ASN A 191 10.22 15.42 18.50
C ASN A 191 9.00 16.28 18.16
N VAL A 192 8.89 16.82 16.95
CA VAL A 192 7.77 17.68 16.54
C VAL A 192 6.44 16.93 16.67
N VAL A 193 6.34 15.71 16.13
CA VAL A 193 5.09 14.95 16.17
C VAL A 193 4.69 14.58 17.59
N LEU A 194 5.63 14.14 18.42
CA LEU A 194 5.32 13.70 19.78
C LEU A 194 5.02 14.85 20.74
N THR A 195 5.60 16.04 20.54
CA THR A 195 5.40 17.19 21.44
C THR A 195 4.29 18.13 20.98
N GLU A 196 4.14 18.35 19.66
CA GLU A 196 3.31 19.41 19.12
C GLU A 196 2.09 18.91 18.32
N MET A 197 2.07 17.64 17.88
CA MET A 197 0.97 17.03 17.09
C MET A 197 0.34 15.88 17.88
N LYS A 198 -0.27 16.20 19.02
CA LYS A 198 -0.72 15.22 20.03
C LYS A 198 -1.85 14.30 19.57
N ASP A 199 -2.56 14.68 18.52
CA ASP A 199 -3.63 13.92 17.86
C ASP A 199 -3.12 12.93 16.80
N LYS A 200 -1.84 12.98 16.44
CA LYS A 200 -1.24 12.11 15.41
C LYS A 200 -0.55 10.89 16.01
N VAL A 201 -0.55 9.80 15.26
CA VAL A 201 0.24 8.60 15.57
C VAL A 201 1.51 8.63 14.74
N LEU A 202 2.65 8.32 15.34
CA LEU A 202 3.95 8.20 14.69
C LEU A 202 4.38 6.73 14.61
N ILE A 203 4.77 6.29 13.42
CA ILE A 203 5.42 5.01 13.18
C ILE A 203 6.82 5.32 12.63
N ALA A 204 7.85 5.02 13.40
CA ALA A 204 9.24 5.25 13.04
C ALA A 204 9.96 3.92 12.75
N SER A 205 11.17 4.02 12.22
CA SER A 205 12.03 2.88 11.93
C SER A 205 13.38 2.97 12.64
N SER A 206 13.91 1.81 13.06
CA SER A 206 15.25 1.74 13.65
C SER A 206 15.87 0.36 13.40
N GLY A 207 16.95 0.33 12.61
CA GLY A 207 17.70 -0.90 12.31
C GLY A 207 17.03 -1.84 11.32
N MET A 208 17.57 -1.91 10.09
CA MET A 208 17.09 -2.83 9.05
C MET A 208 18.18 -3.19 8.01
N ALA A 209 19.41 -2.75 8.25
CA ALA A 209 20.50 -3.01 7.31
C ALA A 209 21.01 -4.46 7.37
N GLY A 210 21.77 -4.83 6.35
CA GLY A 210 22.39 -6.14 6.25
C GLY A 210 21.44 -7.25 5.83
N TYR A 211 21.83 -8.48 6.20
CA TYR A 211 21.16 -9.73 5.80
C TYR A 211 20.93 -10.66 7.01
N TYR A 212 20.74 -10.07 8.19
CA TYR A 212 20.42 -10.78 9.43
C TYR A 212 19.04 -11.44 9.40
N PRO A 213 18.71 -12.33 10.34
CA PRO A 213 17.42 -13.03 10.35
C PRO A 213 16.24 -12.07 10.24
N SER A 214 15.24 -12.45 9.47
CA SER A 214 14.06 -11.64 9.23
C SER A 214 13.24 -11.41 10.51
N ASN A 215 13.23 -12.40 11.41
CA ASN A 215 12.47 -12.34 12.67
C ASN A 215 13.06 -11.37 13.71
N ASP A 216 14.26 -10.84 13.48
CA ASP A 216 14.83 -9.77 14.32
C ASP A 216 14.11 -8.43 14.08
N ILE A 217 13.48 -8.27 12.92
CA ILE A 217 12.64 -7.10 12.64
C ILE A 217 11.32 -7.25 13.38
N ILE A 218 11.08 -6.39 14.33
CA ILE A 218 9.88 -6.40 15.16
C ILE A 218 9.22 -5.02 15.21
N THR A 219 7.94 -4.99 15.56
CA THR A 219 7.20 -3.76 15.86
C THR A 219 7.11 -3.59 17.37
N ARG A 220 7.66 -2.50 17.89
CA ARG A 220 7.60 -2.13 19.32
C ARG A 220 6.64 -0.99 19.52
N LYS A 221 5.66 -1.16 20.39
CA LYS A 221 4.79 -0.09 20.88
C LYS A 221 5.51 0.63 22.01
N ILE A 222 5.90 1.88 21.82
CA ILE A 222 6.59 2.71 22.84
C ILE A 222 5.55 3.35 23.76
N ASN A 223 4.46 3.87 23.16
CA ASN A 223 3.30 4.37 23.88
C ASN A 223 2.06 4.29 22.98
N ASN A 224 0.93 4.86 23.40
CA ASN A 224 -0.35 4.76 22.67
C ASN A 224 -0.35 5.40 21.27
N ARG A 225 0.64 6.19 20.93
CA ARG A 225 0.74 6.87 19.62
C ARG A 225 2.16 6.91 19.04
N PHE A 226 3.07 6.06 19.56
CA PHE A 226 4.42 5.96 19.05
C PHE A 226 4.86 4.51 18.94
N TYR A 227 5.25 4.11 17.74
CA TYR A 227 5.67 2.76 17.37
C TYR A 227 7.02 2.82 16.66
N ILE A 228 7.87 1.82 16.88
CA ILE A 228 9.16 1.67 16.20
C ILE A 228 9.24 0.28 15.57
N CYS A 229 9.53 0.22 14.28
CA CYS A 229 9.74 -0.99 13.50
C CYS A 229 11.23 -1.17 13.18
N GLY A 230 11.74 -2.38 13.33
CA GLY A 230 13.15 -2.69 13.08
C GLY A 230 13.76 -3.54 14.15
N ASP A 231 15.05 -3.88 14.00
CA ASP A 231 15.80 -4.64 15.02
C ASP A 231 16.44 -3.73 16.11
N GLY A 232 16.49 -2.42 15.85
CA GLY A 232 17.05 -1.44 16.78
C GLY A 232 18.58 -1.39 16.85
N VAL A 233 19.28 -2.19 16.03
CA VAL A 233 20.73 -2.41 16.14
C VAL A 233 21.47 -2.18 14.82
N ASN A 234 20.93 -2.71 13.72
CA ASN A 234 21.67 -2.77 12.45
C ASN A 234 21.40 -1.54 11.57
N GLU A 235 22.26 -0.57 11.63
CA GLU A 235 22.32 0.57 10.74
C GLU A 235 23.10 0.28 9.46
N GLY A 236 22.84 1.06 8.40
CA GLY A 236 23.61 0.96 7.13
C GLY A 236 25.03 1.46 7.32
N LYS A 237 25.99 0.59 7.04
CA LYS A 237 27.44 0.88 7.10
C LYS A 237 28.20 0.07 6.08
N GLU A 238 29.48 0.35 5.90
CA GLU A 238 30.37 -0.45 5.06
C GLU A 238 30.33 -1.93 5.49
N GLY A 239 30.12 -2.83 4.52
CA GLY A 239 29.96 -4.27 4.77
C GLY A 239 28.56 -4.69 5.26
N SER A 240 27.67 -3.75 5.56
CA SER A 240 26.28 -4.01 5.99
C SER A 240 25.34 -3.01 5.34
N GLY A 241 25.20 -3.13 4.01
CA GLY A 241 24.36 -2.23 3.22
C GLY A 241 22.86 -2.49 3.36
N LEU A 242 22.07 -1.61 2.73
CA LEU A 242 20.62 -1.75 2.68
C LEU A 242 20.22 -2.72 1.58
N MET A 243 19.62 -3.84 1.95
CA MET A 243 19.19 -4.92 1.05
C MET A 243 17.67 -4.95 0.90
N ALA A 244 17.19 -5.08 -0.35
CA ALA A 244 15.75 -5.06 -0.66
C ALA A 244 14.89 -5.96 0.23
N PRO A 245 15.24 -7.25 0.46
CA PRO A 245 14.38 -8.12 1.28
C PRO A 245 14.18 -7.60 2.70
N ARG A 246 15.26 -7.21 3.36
CA ARG A 246 15.20 -6.77 4.75
C ARG A 246 14.55 -5.39 4.92
N VAL A 247 14.83 -4.47 3.97
CA VAL A 247 14.14 -3.17 3.89
C VAL A 247 12.64 -3.37 3.69
N ALA A 248 12.24 -4.29 2.78
CA ALA A 248 10.83 -4.58 2.54
C ALA A 248 10.13 -5.22 3.75
N ILE A 249 10.81 -6.11 4.52
CA ILE A 249 10.28 -6.67 5.76
C ILE A 249 10.00 -5.54 6.76
N CYS A 250 10.96 -4.66 7.01
CA CYS A 250 10.77 -3.54 7.93
C CYS A 250 9.65 -2.60 7.46
N ALA A 251 9.62 -2.25 6.19
CA ALA A 251 8.56 -1.43 5.60
C ALA A 251 7.17 -2.07 5.74
N ASN A 252 7.06 -3.39 5.58
CA ASN A 252 5.80 -4.10 5.78
C ASN A 252 5.41 -4.23 7.27
N HIS A 253 6.35 -4.26 8.20
CA HIS A 253 6.05 -4.06 9.62
C HIS A 253 5.42 -2.70 9.87
N MET A 254 5.96 -1.61 9.27
CA MET A 254 5.39 -0.27 9.40
C MET A 254 3.99 -0.18 8.77
N ALA A 255 3.82 -0.71 7.56
CA ALA A 255 2.52 -0.71 6.86
C ALA A 255 1.46 -1.53 7.62
N ASN A 256 1.83 -2.71 8.15
CA ASN A 256 0.94 -3.54 8.95
C ASN A 256 0.63 -2.90 10.31
N CYS A 257 1.58 -2.21 10.93
CA CYS A 257 1.35 -1.41 12.13
C CYS A 257 0.29 -0.32 11.86
N ALA A 258 0.42 0.43 10.76
CA ALA A 258 -0.56 1.42 10.34
C ALA A 258 -1.95 0.79 10.12
N LEU A 259 -2.02 -0.34 9.42
CA LEU A 259 -3.28 -1.07 9.23
C LEU A 259 -3.93 -1.47 10.55
N ARG A 260 -3.17 -2.02 11.50
CA ARG A 260 -3.69 -2.41 12.83
C ARG A 260 -4.22 -1.21 13.63
N ILE A 261 -3.53 -0.07 13.55
CA ILE A 261 -3.98 1.19 14.17
C ILE A 261 -5.32 1.63 13.55
N ILE A 262 -5.43 1.64 12.23
CA ILE A 262 -6.67 1.98 11.51
C ILE A 262 -7.84 1.08 11.95
N LEU A 263 -7.56 -0.20 12.19
CA LEU A 263 -8.57 -1.17 12.59
C LEU A 263 -8.92 -1.12 14.09
N GLY A 264 -8.09 -0.49 14.92
CA GLY A 264 -8.22 -0.49 16.38
C GLY A 264 -7.77 -1.79 17.03
N GLU A 265 -6.84 -2.52 16.41
CA GLU A 265 -6.30 -3.83 16.86
C GLU A 265 -4.94 -3.71 17.56
N GLU A 266 -4.63 -2.56 18.14
CA GLU A 266 -3.32 -2.23 18.71
C GLU A 266 -2.98 -3.00 19.99
N GLY A 267 -3.96 -3.57 20.64
CA GLY A 267 -3.83 -4.25 21.95
C GLY A 267 -3.56 -5.75 21.89
N ARG A 268 -3.40 -6.33 20.68
CA ARG A 268 -3.18 -7.78 20.49
C ARG A 268 -1.79 -8.09 20.02
#